data_063a7bbe0c47b3b4087a36391ad72591
#
_entry.id   063a7bbe0c47b3b4087a36391ad72591
#
_cell.length_a   1.000
_cell.length_b   1.000
_cell.length_c   1.000
_cell.angle_alpha   90.00
_cell.angle_beta   90.00
_cell.angle_gamma   90.00
#
_symmetry.space_group_name_H-M   'P 1'
#
loop_
_entity.id
_entity.type
_entity.pdbx_description
1 polymer ?
#
loop_
_entity_poly.entity_id
_entity_poly.type
_entity_poly.pdbx_seq_one_letter_code
_entity_poly.pdbx_strand_id
1 'polypeptide(L)'
;PIAKDILLFGTKTCPNCKTAKIMLEKNHIPYVYVDADESKEVTTSYGVKKAPTLLVPNINGYDKYDNVSLIKKYIESESKDE
;
A
#
# COMPACT_ATOMS: atom_id res chain seq x y z
N PRO A 1 6.09 13.30 17.68
CA PRO A 1 5.62 12.90 16.37
C PRO A 1 5.69 11.41 16.19
N ILE A 2 4.67 10.88 15.65
CA ILE A 2 4.55 9.44 15.45
C ILE A 2 4.78 9.15 13.99
N ALA A 3 5.78 8.33 13.74
CA ALA A 3 6.05 7.90 12.38
C ALA A 3 4.98 6.86 12.01
N LYS A 4 4.28 7.10 10.94
CA LYS A 4 3.31 6.15 10.43
C LYS A 4 3.92 5.44 9.24
N ASP A 5 3.63 4.16 9.14
CA ASP A 5 4.18 3.36 8.05
C ASP A 5 3.24 3.34 6.86
N ILE A 6 3.83 3.21 5.68
CA ILE A 6 3.06 2.90 4.49
C ILE A 6 2.61 1.45 4.61
N LEU A 7 1.32 1.21 4.41
CA LEU A 7 0.74 -0.12 4.53
C LEU A 7 0.30 -0.63 3.17
N LEU A 8 0.70 -1.84 2.84
CA LEU A 8 0.25 -2.49 1.61
C LEU A 8 -0.63 -3.68 2.00
N PHE A 9 -1.90 -3.60 1.64
CA PHE A 9 -2.85 -4.67 1.88
C PHE A 9 -2.96 -5.55 0.66
N GLY A 10 -2.81 -6.85 0.84
CA GLY A 10 -2.88 -7.78 -0.27
C GLY A 10 -3.31 -9.15 0.17
N THR A 11 -3.41 -10.07 -0.80
CA THR A 11 -3.74 -11.46 -0.53
C THR A 11 -2.70 -12.34 -1.20
N LYS A 12 -2.65 -13.60 -0.76
CA LYS A 12 -1.65 -14.53 -1.26
C LYS A 12 -1.84 -14.90 -2.72
N THR A 13 -3.08 -14.84 -3.18
CA THR A 13 -3.41 -15.28 -4.53
C THR A 13 -3.58 -14.13 -5.51
N CYS A 14 -3.25 -12.93 -5.12
CA CYS A 14 -3.46 -11.75 -5.96
C CYS A 14 -2.20 -11.41 -6.74
N PRO A 15 -2.19 -11.59 -8.06
CA PRO A 15 -1.00 -11.26 -8.85
C PRO A 15 -0.69 -9.77 -8.83
N ASN A 16 -1.70 -8.92 -8.76
CA ASN A 16 -1.50 -7.47 -8.70
C ASN A 16 -0.84 -7.07 -7.38
N CYS A 17 -1.09 -7.80 -6.32
CA CYS A 17 -0.44 -7.53 -5.04
C CYS A 17 1.06 -7.81 -5.12
N LYS A 18 1.44 -8.86 -5.81
CA LYS A 18 2.86 -9.15 -6.03
C LYS A 18 3.51 -8.04 -6.85
N THR A 19 2.83 -7.58 -7.87
CA THR A 19 3.33 -6.49 -8.71
C THR A 19 3.54 -5.23 -7.86
N ALA A 20 2.59 -4.92 -7.00
CA ALA A 20 2.71 -3.74 -6.13
C ALA A 20 3.92 -3.87 -5.20
N LYS A 21 4.12 -5.05 -4.60
CA LYS A 21 5.26 -5.28 -3.74
C LYS A 21 6.57 -5.08 -4.49
N ILE A 22 6.66 -5.66 -5.67
CA ILE A 22 7.87 -5.56 -6.48
C ILE A 22 8.17 -4.10 -6.83
N MET A 23 7.14 -3.36 -7.21
CA MET A 23 7.33 -1.95 -7.55
C MET A 23 7.82 -1.14 -6.37
N LEU A 24 7.26 -1.37 -5.18
CA LEU A 24 7.68 -0.65 -4.00
C LEU A 24 9.11 -0.98 -3.62
N GLU A 25 9.46 -2.26 -3.67
CA GLU A 25 10.81 -2.70 -3.33
C GLU A 25 11.85 -2.21 -4.33
N LYS A 26 11.49 -2.23 -5.60
CA LYS A 26 12.38 -1.78 -6.66
C LYS A 26 12.71 -0.30 -6.54
N ASN A 27 11.77 0.48 -6.01
CA ASN A 27 11.96 1.91 -5.85
C ASN A 27 12.38 2.30 -4.43
N HIS A 28 12.73 1.31 -3.62
CA HIS A 28 13.24 1.52 -2.26
C HIS A 28 12.25 2.26 -1.36
N ILE A 29 10.97 1.99 -1.56
CA ILE A 29 9.92 2.59 -0.73
C ILE A 29 9.60 1.63 0.40
N PRO A 30 9.88 1.98 1.65
CA PRO A 30 9.58 1.07 2.77
C PRO A 30 8.09 0.96 2.99
N TYR A 31 7.63 -0.25 3.30
CA TYR A 31 6.22 -0.49 3.55
C TYR A 31 6.06 -1.69 4.48
N VAL A 32 4.89 -1.79 5.10
CA VAL A 32 4.52 -2.95 5.90
C VAL A 32 3.45 -3.70 5.14
N TYR A 33 3.68 -4.97 4.88
CA TYR A 33 2.71 -5.80 4.17
C TYR A 33 1.68 -6.34 5.14
N VAL A 34 0.40 -6.22 4.80
CA VAL A 34 -0.69 -6.76 5.60
C VAL A 34 -1.47 -7.74 4.72
N ASP A 35 -1.55 -8.99 5.19
CA ASP A 35 -2.35 -10.00 4.49
C ASP A 35 -3.81 -9.76 4.86
N ALA A 36 -4.60 -9.32 3.87
CA ALA A 36 -5.98 -8.93 4.11
C ALA A 36 -6.86 -10.11 4.54
N ASP A 37 -6.49 -11.33 4.13
CA ASP A 37 -7.23 -12.52 4.53
C ASP A 37 -6.95 -12.93 5.96
N GLU A 38 -5.70 -12.80 6.39
CA GLU A 38 -5.31 -13.18 7.75
C GLU A 38 -5.63 -12.08 8.76
N SER A 39 -5.60 -10.84 8.33
CA SER A 39 -5.79 -9.70 9.22
C SER A 39 -7.08 -8.96 8.86
N LYS A 40 -8.18 -9.68 8.86
CA LYS A 40 -9.47 -9.10 8.43
C LYS A 40 -9.91 -7.93 9.29
N GLU A 41 -9.67 -8.02 10.58
CA GLU A 41 -10.08 -6.93 11.48
C GLU A 41 -9.30 -5.65 11.20
N VAL A 42 -8.00 -5.78 11.00
CA VAL A 42 -7.17 -4.63 10.69
C VAL A 42 -7.58 -4.04 9.34
N THR A 43 -7.77 -4.91 8.36
CA THR A 43 -8.17 -4.50 7.02
C THR A 43 -9.48 -3.73 7.05
N THR A 44 -10.45 -4.24 7.78
CA THR A 44 -11.75 -3.59 7.91
C THR A 44 -11.65 -2.25 8.64
N SER A 45 -10.81 -2.20 9.67
CA SER A 45 -10.68 -0.98 10.46
C SER A 45 -10.08 0.17 9.64
N TYR A 46 -9.28 -0.14 8.62
CA TYR A 46 -8.77 0.89 7.71
C TYR A 46 -9.68 1.16 6.53
N GLY A 47 -10.82 0.50 6.46
CA GLY A 47 -11.77 0.68 5.37
C GLY A 47 -11.30 0.12 4.04
N VAL A 48 -10.42 -0.87 4.08
CA VAL A 48 -9.88 -1.49 2.87
C VAL A 48 -10.84 -2.58 2.42
N LYS A 49 -11.24 -2.52 1.15
CA LYS A 49 -12.21 -3.47 0.58
C LYS A 49 -11.68 -4.21 -0.63
N LYS A 50 -10.50 -3.86 -1.10
CA LYS A 50 -9.90 -4.46 -2.29
C LYS A 50 -8.44 -4.72 -2.05
N ALA A 51 -7.86 -5.54 -2.90
CA ALA A 51 -6.43 -5.78 -2.92
C ALA A 51 -5.96 -5.63 -4.37
N PRO A 52 -4.81 -5.03 -4.60
CA PRO A 52 -3.95 -4.41 -3.61
C PRO A 52 -4.45 -3.02 -3.21
N THR A 53 -4.25 -2.64 -1.97
CA THR A 53 -4.52 -1.29 -1.51
C THR A 53 -3.29 -0.78 -0.77
N LEU A 54 -2.82 0.38 -1.17
CA LEU A 54 -1.69 1.02 -0.51
C LEU A 54 -2.21 2.20 0.29
N LEU A 55 -1.86 2.25 1.57
CA LEU A 55 -2.20 3.38 2.42
C LEU A 55 -0.94 4.15 2.73
N VAL A 56 -0.92 5.41 2.35
CA VAL A 56 0.23 6.29 2.58
C VAL A 56 -0.15 7.32 3.62
N PRO A 57 0.58 7.40 4.74
CA PRO A 57 0.22 8.33 5.79
C PRO A 57 0.36 9.77 5.34
N ASN A 58 -0.55 10.60 5.78
CA ASN A 58 -0.47 12.04 5.54
C ASN A 58 -0.93 12.76 6.79
N ILE A 59 -0.96 14.08 6.71
CA ILE A 59 -1.28 14.92 7.86
C ILE A 59 -2.69 14.68 8.38
N ASN A 60 -3.60 14.24 7.52
CA ASN A 60 -5.01 14.01 7.87
C ASN A 60 -5.37 12.54 8.05
N GLY A 61 -4.40 11.65 7.95
CA GLY A 61 -4.67 10.22 8.06
C GLY A 61 -3.89 9.45 7.00
N TYR A 62 -4.61 8.88 6.04
CA TYR A 62 -3.98 8.10 4.98
C TYR A 62 -4.59 8.41 3.63
N ASP A 63 -3.72 8.46 2.61
CA ASP A 63 -4.17 8.43 1.22
C ASP A 63 -4.31 6.98 0.79
N LYS A 64 -5.39 6.67 0.10
CA LYS A 64 -5.70 5.31 -0.31
C LYS A 64 -5.52 5.14 -1.81
N TYR A 65 -4.71 4.16 -2.19
CA TYR A 65 -4.50 3.81 -3.59
C TYR A 65 -4.95 2.37 -3.74
N ASP A 66 -6.16 2.17 -4.24
CA ASP A 66 -6.81 0.87 -4.19
C ASP A 66 -6.77 0.09 -5.50
N ASN A 67 -5.79 0.38 -6.33
CA ASN A 67 -5.49 -0.48 -7.47
C ASN A 67 -4.05 -0.25 -7.91
N VAL A 68 -3.58 -1.15 -8.77
CA VAL A 68 -2.18 -1.14 -9.19
C VAL A 68 -1.83 0.13 -9.97
N SER A 69 -2.76 0.65 -10.75
CA SER A 69 -2.50 1.87 -11.53
C SER A 69 -2.25 3.07 -10.62
N LEU A 70 -3.06 3.21 -9.58
CA LEU A 70 -2.88 4.29 -8.63
C LEU A 70 -1.60 4.13 -7.82
N ILE A 71 -1.29 2.91 -7.43
CA ILE A 71 -0.06 2.62 -6.72
C ILE A 71 1.14 2.98 -7.58
N LYS A 72 1.08 2.62 -8.85
CA LYS A 72 2.15 2.94 -9.79
C LYS A 72 2.34 4.45 -9.91
N LYS A 73 1.26 5.20 -10.00
CA LYS A 73 1.34 6.66 -10.07
C LYS A 73 1.99 7.25 -8.82
N TYR A 74 1.63 6.73 -7.67
CA TYR A 74 2.24 7.19 -6.44
C TYR A 74 3.74 6.94 -6.45
N ILE A 75 4.15 5.74 -6.84
CA ILE A 75 5.56 5.37 -6.88
C ILE A 75 6.33 6.25 -7.85
N GLU A 76 5.76 6.52 -9.02
CA GLU A 76 6.39 7.38 -10.01
C GLU A 76 6.55 8.80 -9.50
N SER A 77 5.56 9.27 -8.77
CA SER A 77 5.61 10.59 -8.17
C SER A 77 6.74 10.69 -7.14
N GLU A 78 6.92 9.65 -6.33
CA GLU A 78 7.97 9.65 -5.33
C GLU A 78 9.36 9.51 -5.95
N SER A 79 9.49 8.69 -6.97
CA SER A 79 10.79 8.48 -7.57
C SER A 79 11.26 9.65 -8.41
N LYS A 80 10.40 10.55 -8.80
CA LYS A 80 10.81 11.75 -9.52
C LYS A 80 11.43 12.79 -8.63
N ASP A 81 11.31 12.62 -7.36
CA ASP A 81 11.75 13.59 -6.41
C ASP A 81 13.21 13.41 -6.14
N GLU A 82 13.97 13.94 -6.95
CA GLU A 82 15.41 13.77 -6.87
C GLU A 82 16.09 14.94 -6.29
#